data_5e9362292f41a8ab5da9e5217f4fe753
#
_entry.id   5e9362292f41a8ab5da9e5217f4fe753
#
_cell.length_a   1.000
_cell.length_b   1.000
_cell.length_c   1.000
_cell.angle_alpha   90.00
_cell.angle_beta   90.00
_cell.angle_gamma   90.00
#
_symmetry.space_group_name_H-M   'P 1'
#
loop_
_entity.id
_entity.type
_entity.pdbx_description
1 polymer ?
#
loop_
_entity_poly.entity_id
_entity_poly.type
_entity_poly.pdbx_seq_one_letter_code
_entity_poly.pdbx_strand_id
1 'polypeptide(L)'
;MPLNTVCVGAHLTPSIISGWFSHYLDREPRRHKPTAHVSYDEGLNILREFLHHAAYHTVEDIQAFTSQKIPSPHWVKIQEETIPAEYLSQAATAIIDQLGPRGVLRVGGKQWWQWRGPTENDLKAEWIEMKSDYHARKRTDARSRRVMLYVHGGAYYFASIDCHRYQMQRHARKLKARVFARYV
;
A
#
# COMPACT_ATOMS: atom_id res chain seq x y z
N MET A 1 -25.42 2.65 -5.42
CA MET A 1 -24.63 3.86 -5.73
C MET A 1 -23.27 3.40 -6.23
N PRO A 2 -22.68 4.01 -7.27
CA PRO A 2 -21.37 3.57 -7.75
C PRO A 2 -20.26 3.77 -6.68
N LEU A 3 -19.27 2.89 -6.66
CA LEU A 3 -18.13 2.98 -5.75
C LEU A 3 -17.12 4.01 -6.29
N ASN A 4 -17.39 5.27 -6.05
CA ASN A 4 -16.51 6.38 -6.44
C ASN A 4 -16.32 7.36 -5.26
N THR A 5 -15.34 8.24 -5.37
CA THR A 5 -14.97 9.17 -4.28
C THR A 5 -16.15 10.01 -3.78
N VAL A 6 -17.05 10.43 -4.69
CA VAL A 6 -18.20 11.27 -4.33
C VAL A 6 -19.23 10.45 -3.56
N CYS A 7 -19.59 9.27 -4.03
CA CYS A 7 -20.60 8.42 -3.39
C CYS A 7 -20.09 7.87 -2.04
N VAL A 8 -18.83 7.40 -1.99
CA VAL A 8 -18.20 6.96 -0.76
C VAL A 8 -18.07 8.11 0.23
N GLY A 9 -17.66 9.28 -0.24
CA GLY A 9 -17.61 10.49 0.58
C GLY A 9 -18.98 10.86 1.16
N ALA A 10 -20.02 10.89 0.34
CA ALA A 10 -21.38 11.17 0.78
C ALA A 10 -21.88 10.14 1.81
N HIS A 11 -21.61 8.85 1.59
CA HIS A 11 -21.98 7.77 2.52
C HIS A 11 -21.26 7.87 3.86
N LEU A 12 -19.95 8.15 3.85
CA LEU A 12 -19.13 8.23 5.06
C LEU A 12 -19.23 9.56 5.80
N THR A 13 -19.70 10.62 5.14
CA THR A 13 -19.77 11.97 5.74
C THR A 13 -20.50 12.00 7.10
N PRO A 14 -21.67 11.37 7.30
CA PRO A 14 -22.33 11.36 8.61
C PRO A 14 -21.46 10.74 9.70
N SER A 15 -20.82 9.61 9.42
CA SER A 15 -19.93 8.91 10.38
C SER A 15 -18.67 9.73 10.69
N ILE A 16 -18.09 10.40 9.67
CA ILE A 16 -16.94 11.28 9.83
C ILE A 16 -17.31 12.49 10.69
N ILE A 17 -18.45 13.12 10.42
CA ILE A 17 -18.94 14.28 11.19
C ILE A 17 -19.24 13.87 12.63
N SER A 18 -19.95 12.76 12.83
CA SER A 18 -20.25 12.24 14.17
C SER A 18 -18.97 11.91 14.93
N GLY A 19 -18.03 11.22 14.31
CA GLY A 19 -16.73 10.91 14.90
C GLY A 19 -15.93 12.17 15.24
N TRP A 20 -15.96 13.20 14.36
CA TRP A 20 -15.28 14.46 14.62
C TRP A 20 -15.90 15.22 15.81
N PHE A 21 -17.23 15.29 15.91
CA PHE A 21 -17.91 15.90 17.04
C PHE A 21 -17.62 15.15 18.35
N SER A 22 -17.74 13.83 18.34
CA SER A 22 -17.39 13.00 19.51
C SER A 22 -15.96 13.23 19.95
N HIS A 23 -15.03 13.22 18.98
CA HIS A 23 -13.62 13.48 19.24
C HIS A 23 -13.38 14.88 19.81
N TYR A 24 -14.05 15.90 19.27
CA TYR A 24 -13.92 17.27 19.75
C TYR A 24 -14.41 17.44 21.18
N LEU A 25 -15.56 16.84 21.51
CA LEU A 25 -16.15 16.89 22.86
C LEU A 25 -15.27 16.14 23.88
N ASP A 26 -14.68 15.02 23.47
CA ASP A 26 -13.82 14.18 24.32
C ASP A 26 -12.34 14.57 24.29
N ARG A 27 -11.99 15.68 23.66
CA ARG A 27 -10.59 16.07 23.41
C ARG A 27 -9.81 16.34 24.69
N GLU A 28 -10.41 16.97 25.66
CA GLU A 28 -9.75 17.32 26.93
C GLU A 28 -9.33 16.08 27.73
N PRO A 29 -10.20 15.07 27.96
CA PRO A 29 -9.79 13.84 28.65
C PRO A 29 -8.72 13.04 27.90
N ARG A 30 -8.63 13.21 26.58
CA ARG A 30 -7.71 12.45 25.71
C ARG A 30 -6.41 13.18 25.36
N ARG A 31 -6.21 14.39 25.85
CA ARG A 31 -5.08 15.29 25.52
C ARG A 31 -3.70 14.64 25.68
N HIS A 32 -3.56 13.68 26.58
CA HIS A 32 -2.30 12.99 26.86
C HIS A 32 -2.13 11.68 26.07
N LYS A 33 -3.09 11.29 25.24
CA LYS A 33 -3.01 10.04 24.46
C LYS A 33 -2.32 10.27 23.12
N PRO A 34 -1.53 9.29 22.63
CA PRO A 34 -0.85 9.39 21.33
C PRO A 34 -1.79 9.57 20.13
N THR A 35 -3.06 9.25 20.29
CA THR A 35 -4.12 9.29 19.27
C THR A 35 -5.02 10.53 19.42
N ALA A 36 -4.44 11.68 19.77
CA ALA A 36 -5.19 12.91 20.03
C ALA A 36 -5.99 13.45 18.81
N HIS A 37 -5.76 12.97 17.61
CA HIS A 37 -6.45 13.46 16.42
C HIS A 37 -7.63 12.59 15.98
N VAL A 38 -7.52 11.27 16.08
CA VAL A 38 -8.60 10.31 15.83
C VAL A 38 -8.36 9.10 16.74
N SER A 39 -9.37 8.67 17.50
CA SER A 39 -9.23 7.46 18.29
C SER A 39 -9.28 6.22 17.41
N TYR A 40 -8.75 5.11 17.91
CA TYR A 40 -8.83 3.82 17.23
C TYR A 40 -10.27 3.42 16.90
N ASP A 41 -11.19 3.62 17.85
CA ASP A 41 -12.59 3.24 17.69
C ASP A 41 -13.31 4.08 16.64
N GLU A 42 -13.04 5.39 16.62
CA GLU A 42 -13.58 6.31 15.60
C GLU A 42 -13.09 5.92 14.20
N GLY A 43 -11.80 5.65 14.04
CA GLY A 43 -11.21 5.19 12.77
C GLY A 43 -11.77 3.83 12.35
N LEU A 44 -11.95 2.91 13.29
CA LEU A 44 -12.51 1.59 13.04
C LEU A 44 -13.98 1.66 12.61
N ASN A 45 -14.77 2.55 13.17
CA ASN A 45 -16.17 2.75 12.77
C ASN A 45 -16.26 3.27 11.34
N ILE A 46 -15.45 4.26 10.96
CA ILE A 46 -15.40 4.77 9.58
C ILE A 46 -15.00 3.65 8.61
N LEU A 47 -14.02 2.82 8.98
CA LEU A 47 -13.61 1.67 8.16
C LEU A 47 -14.71 0.63 8.02
N ARG A 48 -15.44 0.32 9.09
CA ARG A 48 -16.58 -0.61 9.06
C ARG A 48 -17.68 -0.11 8.13
N GLU A 49 -18.05 1.15 8.21
CA GLU A 49 -19.03 1.77 7.30
C GLU A 49 -18.58 1.69 5.84
N PHE A 50 -17.29 1.98 5.58
CA PHE A 50 -16.72 1.80 4.23
C PHE A 50 -16.83 0.34 3.76
N LEU A 51 -16.41 -0.62 4.58
CA LEU A 51 -16.46 -2.04 4.23
C LEU A 51 -17.91 -2.53 4.02
N HIS A 52 -18.84 -2.07 4.84
CA HIS A 52 -20.26 -2.36 4.68
C HIS A 52 -20.79 -1.83 3.34
N HIS A 53 -20.45 -0.60 2.99
CA HIS A 53 -20.80 -0.04 1.67
C HIS A 53 -20.14 -0.81 0.52
N ALA A 54 -18.87 -1.13 0.65
CA ALA A 54 -18.10 -1.88 -0.35
C ALA A 54 -18.62 -3.30 -0.58
N ALA A 55 -19.23 -3.94 0.44
CA ALA A 55 -19.78 -5.29 0.33
C ALA A 55 -20.90 -5.45 -0.71
N TYR A 56 -21.50 -4.36 -1.17
CA TYR A 56 -22.51 -4.34 -2.23
C TYR A 56 -21.93 -4.10 -3.64
N HIS A 57 -20.61 -4.11 -3.77
CA HIS A 57 -19.89 -3.85 -5.01
C HIS A 57 -19.04 -5.05 -5.43
N THR A 58 -18.68 -5.08 -6.71
CA THR A 58 -17.78 -6.14 -7.23
C THR A 58 -16.36 -5.96 -6.70
N VAL A 59 -15.57 -7.03 -6.77
CA VAL A 59 -14.15 -6.97 -6.40
C VAL A 59 -13.40 -5.97 -7.29
N GLU A 60 -13.75 -5.93 -8.58
CA GLU A 60 -13.16 -5.02 -9.57
C GLU A 60 -13.43 -3.55 -9.23
N ASP A 61 -14.66 -3.23 -8.78
CA ASP A 61 -15.00 -1.87 -8.34
C ASP A 61 -14.18 -1.47 -7.11
N ILE A 62 -14.03 -2.39 -6.14
CA ILE A 62 -13.22 -2.17 -4.93
C ILE A 62 -11.76 -1.99 -5.30
N GLN A 63 -11.22 -2.82 -6.20
CA GLN A 63 -9.86 -2.69 -6.69
C GLN A 63 -9.63 -1.33 -7.36
N ALA A 64 -10.50 -0.95 -8.29
CA ALA A 64 -10.41 0.32 -9.00
C ALA A 64 -10.47 1.52 -8.04
N PHE A 65 -11.37 1.49 -7.07
CA PHE A 65 -11.49 2.54 -6.06
C PHE A 65 -10.27 2.63 -5.14
N THR A 66 -9.78 1.50 -4.63
CA THR A 66 -8.69 1.47 -3.65
C THR A 66 -7.31 1.61 -4.30
N SER A 67 -7.20 1.46 -5.62
CA SER A 67 -5.97 1.64 -6.38
C SER A 67 -5.81 3.04 -6.98
N GLN A 68 -6.67 3.99 -6.61
CA GLN A 68 -6.60 5.36 -7.12
C GLN A 68 -5.27 6.02 -6.82
N LYS A 69 -4.72 6.70 -7.82
CA LYS A 69 -3.45 7.42 -7.69
C LYS A 69 -3.61 8.62 -6.77
N ILE A 70 -2.93 8.56 -5.63
CA ILE A 70 -2.87 9.67 -4.68
C ILE A 70 -1.64 10.54 -5.00
N PRO A 71 -1.79 11.86 -5.14
CA PRO A 71 -0.66 12.74 -5.38
C PRO A 71 0.40 12.61 -4.27
N SER A 72 1.65 12.48 -4.68
CA SER A 72 2.76 12.41 -3.73
C SER A 72 3.08 13.80 -3.16
N PRO A 73 3.49 13.88 -1.89
CA PRO A 73 3.94 15.15 -1.32
C PRO A 73 5.12 15.75 -2.10
N HIS A 74 5.16 17.08 -2.25
CA HIS A 74 6.17 17.77 -3.03
C HIS A 74 7.62 17.59 -2.52
N TRP A 75 7.79 17.20 -1.25
CA TRP A 75 9.10 16.93 -0.62
C TRP A 75 9.61 15.51 -0.83
N VAL A 76 8.85 14.66 -1.53
CA VAL A 76 9.20 13.28 -1.83
C VAL A 76 9.75 13.18 -3.25
N LYS A 77 10.77 12.37 -3.45
CA LYS A 77 11.26 11.94 -4.76
C LYS A 77 10.78 10.51 -5.00
N ILE A 78 10.08 10.32 -6.10
CA ILE A 78 9.69 9.01 -6.62
C ILE A 78 10.50 8.75 -7.88
N GLN A 79 11.00 7.54 -8.02
CA GLN A 79 11.68 7.05 -9.22
C GLN A 79 11.09 5.69 -9.58
N GLU A 80 10.49 5.61 -10.76
CA GLU A 80 9.97 4.35 -11.27
C GLU A 80 11.14 3.43 -11.64
N GLU A 81 10.93 2.14 -11.42
CA GLU A 81 11.88 1.08 -11.70
C GLU A 81 11.15 -0.06 -12.42
N THR A 82 11.84 -0.70 -13.34
CA THR A 82 11.32 -1.85 -14.06
C THR A 82 12.06 -3.10 -13.62
N ILE A 83 11.31 -4.10 -13.17
CA ILE A 83 11.85 -5.42 -12.81
C ILE A 83 11.60 -6.35 -14.00
N PRO A 84 12.64 -6.82 -14.70
CA PRO A 84 12.50 -7.72 -15.83
C PRO A 84 11.72 -8.99 -15.47
N ALA A 85 10.86 -9.43 -16.39
CA ALA A 85 10.02 -10.60 -16.21
C ALA A 85 10.80 -11.89 -15.94
N GLU A 86 12.05 -11.96 -16.39
CA GLU A 86 12.94 -13.11 -16.14
C GLU A 86 13.13 -13.41 -14.65
N TYR A 87 13.13 -12.39 -13.78
CA TYR A 87 13.23 -12.59 -12.34
C TYR A 87 12.01 -13.28 -11.72
N LEU A 88 10.85 -13.21 -12.39
CA LEU A 88 9.66 -13.95 -11.94
C LEU A 88 9.85 -15.46 -12.07
N SER A 89 10.43 -15.90 -13.18
CA SER A 89 10.74 -17.31 -13.42
C SER A 89 11.77 -17.83 -12.41
N GLN A 90 12.79 -17.04 -12.12
CA GLN A 90 13.78 -17.37 -11.09
C GLN A 90 13.16 -17.46 -9.71
N ALA A 91 12.31 -16.51 -9.35
CA ALA A 91 11.58 -16.51 -8.07
C ALA A 91 10.62 -17.70 -7.96
N ALA A 92 9.88 -18.02 -9.03
CA ALA A 92 8.99 -19.18 -9.07
C ALA A 92 9.77 -20.48 -8.85
N THR A 93 10.92 -20.65 -9.50
CA THR A 93 11.79 -21.80 -9.31
C THR A 93 12.26 -21.91 -7.86
N ALA A 94 12.76 -20.82 -7.28
CA ALA A 94 13.21 -20.81 -5.89
C ALA A 94 12.09 -21.17 -4.89
N ILE A 95 10.86 -20.68 -5.13
CA ILE A 95 9.71 -21.02 -4.29
C ILE A 95 9.32 -22.49 -4.44
N ILE A 96 9.30 -23.03 -5.67
CA ILE A 96 8.99 -24.42 -5.93
C ILE A 96 10.01 -25.35 -5.25
N ASP A 97 11.28 -25.01 -5.35
CA ASP A 97 12.37 -25.78 -4.71
C ASP A 97 12.23 -25.77 -3.18
N GLN A 98 11.93 -24.60 -2.61
CA GLN A 98 11.72 -24.46 -1.17
C GLN A 98 10.49 -25.21 -0.66
N LEU A 99 9.38 -25.22 -1.41
CA LEU A 99 8.16 -25.93 -1.04
C LEU A 99 8.32 -27.46 -1.13
N GLY A 100 9.16 -27.93 -2.05
CA GLY A 100 9.28 -29.33 -2.36
C GLY A 100 7.99 -29.96 -2.95
N PRO A 101 8.03 -31.23 -3.36
CA PRO A 101 6.90 -31.87 -4.07
C PRO A 101 5.58 -31.84 -3.30
N ARG A 102 5.61 -32.08 -1.99
CA ARG A 102 4.41 -32.07 -1.13
C ARG A 102 3.85 -30.67 -0.93
N GLY A 103 4.72 -29.65 -0.77
CA GLY A 103 4.32 -28.27 -0.63
C GLY A 103 3.68 -27.75 -1.92
N VAL A 104 4.26 -28.06 -3.06
CA VAL A 104 3.73 -27.66 -4.38
C VAL A 104 2.32 -28.24 -4.61
N LEU A 105 2.09 -29.50 -4.24
CA LEU A 105 0.75 -30.10 -4.35
C LEU A 105 -0.29 -29.39 -3.46
N ARG A 106 0.11 -28.99 -2.25
CA ARG A 106 -0.80 -28.29 -1.31
C ARG A 106 -1.22 -26.91 -1.79
N VAL A 107 -0.41 -26.24 -2.61
CA VAL A 107 -0.71 -24.89 -3.16
C VAL A 107 -1.27 -24.95 -4.58
N GLY A 108 -1.81 -26.10 -5.02
CA GLY A 108 -2.48 -26.24 -6.30
C GLY A 108 -1.63 -26.84 -7.43
N GLY A 109 -0.43 -27.32 -7.11
CA GLY A 109 0.46 -28.02 -8.06
C GLY A 109 1.27 -27.07 -8.96
N LYS A 110 2.17 -27.65 -9.77
CA LYS A 110 3.06 -26.89 -10.67
C LYS A 110 2.29 -26.07 -11.71
N GLN A 111 1.13 -26.56 -12.16
CA GLN A 111 0.32 -25.87 -13.17
C GLN A 111 -0.09 -24.46 -12.72
N TRP A 112 -0.28 -24.21 -11.44
CA TRP A 112 -0.65 -22.91 -10.91
C TRP A 112 0.46 -21.88 -11.14
N TRP A 113 1.73 -22.28 -11.06
CA TRP A 113 2.90 -21.44 -11.30
C TRP A 113 3.23 -21.31 -12.79
N GLN A 114 2.97 -22.37 -13.58
CA GLN A 114 3.21 -22.41 -15.02
C GLN A 114 2.10 -21.70 -15.81
N TRP A 115 0.87 -21.71 -15.30
CA TRP A 115 -0.27 -21.05 -15.95
C TRP A 115 -0.08 -19.54 -16.07
N ARG A 116 0.61 -18.95 -15.15
CA ARG A 116 1.08 -17.58 -15.27
C ARG A 116 2.37 -17.53 -16.06
N GLY A 117 2.57 -18.30 -17.09
CA GLY A 117 3.72 -18.28 -17.96
C GLY A 117 4.46 -16.94 -17.94
N PRO A 118 5.61 -16.74 -18.44
CA PRO A 118 6.29 -15.46 -18.29
C PRO A 118 5.29 -14.37 -18.66
N THR A 119 4.84 -13.63 -17.67
CA THR A 119 4.01 -12.45 -17.94
C THR A 119 4.89 -11.68 -18.88
N GLU A 120 4.48 -11.53 -20.13
CA GLU A 120 5.24 -10.84 -21.16
C GLU A 120 5.62 -9.41 -20.73
N ASN A 121 5.04 -8.98 -19.60
CA ASN A 121 5.21 -7.66 -19.07
C ASN A 121 6.15 -7.66 -17.85
N ASP A 122 7.13 -6.81 -17.92
CA ASP A 122 7.98 -6.45 -16.80
C ASP A 122 7.12 -5.92 -15.62
N LEU A 123 7.58 -6.17 -14.41
CA LEU A 123 6.93 -5.62 -13.24
C LEU A 123 7.37 -4.17 -13.02
N LYS A 124 6.42 -3.33 -12.67
CA LYS A 124 6.71 -1.96 -12.27
C LYS A 124 6.88 -1.87 -10.75
N ALA A 125 7.83 -1.05 -10.36
CA ALA A 125 8.14 -0.75 -8.98
C ALA A 125 8.51 0.72 -8.83
N GLU A 126 8.62 1.21 -7.63
CA GLU A 126 9.10 2.57 -7.38
C GLU A 126 10.05 2.65 -6.19
N TRP A 127 11.00 3.55 -6.29
CA TRP A 127 11.82 4.01 -5.18
C TRP A 127 11.25 5.30 -4.63
N ILE A 128 11.08 5.36 -3.31
CA ILE A 128 10.61 6.53 -2.59
C ILE A 128 11.68 6.96 -1.60
N GLU A 129 12.07 8.22 -1.65
CA GLU A 129 12.99 8.84 -0.68
C GLU A 129 12.66 10.31 -0.48
N MET A 130 13.17 10.93 0.57
CA MET A 130 13.05 12.38 0.77
C MET A 130 13.91 13.11 -0.27
N LYS A 131 13.41 14.21 -0.85
CA LYS A 131 14.18 15.00 -1.82
C LYS A 131 15.51 15.48 -1.26
N SER A 132 15.56 15.87 0.02
CA SER A 132 16.79 16.25 0.71
C SER A 132 17.84 15.15 0.66
N ASP A 133 17.43 13.91 0.97
CA ASP A 133 18.32 12.75 1.03
C ASP A 133 18.78 12.35 -0.38
N TYR A 134 17.87 12.42 -1.36
CA TYR A 134 18.19 12.21 -2.77
C TYR A 134 19.26 13.18 -3.26
N HIS A 135 19.11 14.49 -3.00
CA HIS A 135 20.09 15.49 -3.43
C HIS A 135 21.42 15.36 -2.67
N ALA A 136 21.39 15.04 -1.38
CA ALA A 136 22.61 14.79 -0.62
C ALA A 136 23.38 13.58 -1.18
N ARG A 137 22.69 12.49 -1.45
CA ARG A 137 23.26 11.27 -2.04
C ARG A 137 23.86 11.52 -3.43
N LYS A 138 23.15 12.26 -4.30
CA LYS A 138 23.66 12.59 -5.64
C LYS A 138 24.92 13.44 -5.63
N ARG A 139 25.05 14.35 -4.67
CA ARG A 139 26.24 15.21 -4.56
C ARG A 139 27.49 14.45 -4.13
N THR A 140 27.31 13.40 -3.34
CA THR A 140 28.44 12.62 -2.79
C THR A 140 28.68 11.30 -3.53
N ASP A 141 27.88 11.01 -4.57
CA ASP A 141 27.83 9.71 -5.26
C ASP A 141 27.73 8.52 -4.29
N ALA A 142 27.15 8.77 -3.13
CA ALA A 142 27.05 7.79 -2.07
C ALA A 142 25.86 6.85 -2.31
N ARG A 143 26.08 5.57 -2.11
CA ARG A 143 24.99 4.59 -2.07
C ARG A 143 24.14 4.81 -0.83
N SER A 144 22.83 4.61 -0.93
CA SER A 144 21.97 4.61 0.25
C SER A 144 22.37 3.48 1.19
N ARG A 145 22.69 3.81 2.44
CA ARG A 145 23.09 2.83 3.45
C ARG A 145 21.93 1.97 3.93
N ARG A 146 20.69 2.47 3.79
CA ARG A 146 19.49 1.79 4.26
C ARG A 146 18.48 1.71 3.13
N VAL A 147 17.99 0.50 2.91
CA VAL A 147 16.92 0.20 1.97
C VAL A 147 15.84 -0.55 2.74
N MET A 148 14.60 -0.17 2.51
CA MET A 148 13.42 -0.84 3.04
C MET A 148 12.62 -1.39 1.87
N LEU A 149 12.39 -2.69 1.86
CA LEU A 149 11.38 -3.30 1.00
C LEU A 149 10.01 -3.09 1.66
N TYR A 150 9.08 -2.50 0.91
CA TYR A 150 7.71 -2.29 1.36
C TYR A 150 6.75 -3.14 0.53
N VAL A 151 6.04 -4.02 1.21
CA VAL A 151 4.97 -4.83 0.62
C VAL A 151 3.67 -4.32 1.22
N HIS A 152 2.80 -3.77 0.38
CA HIS A 152 1.54 -3.19 0.86
C HIS A 152 0.53 -4.27 1.27
N GLY A 153 -0.37 -3.90 2.18
CA GLY A 153 -1.51 -4.72 2.55
C GLY A 153 -2.67 -4.59 1.56
N GLY A 154 -3.76 -5.29 1.81
CA GLY A 154 -4.98 -5.25 0.99
C GLY A 154 -5.52 -6.63 0.67
N ALA A 155 -5.27 -7.61 1.56
CA ALA A 155 -5.74 -9.00 1.43
C ALA A 155 -5.39 -9.66 0.08
N TYR A 156 -4.31 -9.22 -0.56
CA TYR A 156 -3.78 -9.64 -1.87
C TYR A 156 -4.61 -9.22 -3.08
N TYR A 157 -5.73 -8.52 -2.94
CA TYR A 157 -6.57 -8.18 -4.07
C TYR A 157 -7.04 -6.72 -4.14
N PHE A 158 -6.86 -5.91 -3.12
CA PHE A 158 -7.16 -4.49 -3.18
C PHE A 158 -6.04 -3.61 -2.63
N ALA A 159 -6.16 -2.31 -2.82
CA ALA A 159 -5.14 -1.30 -2.62
C ALA A 159 -3.98 -1.38 -3.65
N SER A 160 -3.10 -0.40 -3.59
CA SER A 160 -1.88 -0.31 -4.39
C SER A 160 -0.82 0.49 -3.65
N ILE A 161 0.39 0.54 -4.16
CA ILE A 161 1.43 1.41 -3.59
C ILE A 161 1.05 2.89 -3.65
N ASP A 162 0.21 3.30 -4.60
CA ASP A 162 -0.25 4.68 -4.71
C ASP A 162 -0.97 5.17 -3.44
N CYS A 163 -1.86 4.37 -2.88
CA CYS A 163 -2.58 4.73 -1.64
C CYS A 163 -1.69 4.59 -0.39
N HIS A 164 -0.59 3.84 -0.47
CA HIS A 164 0.37 3.69 0.62
C HIS A 164 1.53 4.70 0.61
N ARG A 165 1.61 5.60 -0.38
CA ARG A 165 2.72 6.56 -0.52
C ARG A 165 2.94 7.43 0.71
N TYR A 166 1.89 7.86 1.39
CA TYR A 166 2.00 8.63 2.63
C TYR A 166 2.64 7.83 3.77
N GLN A 167 2.36 6.55 3.85
CA GLN A 167 2.99 5.66 4.83
C GLN A 167 4.46 5.41 4.46
N MET A 168 4.72 5.08 3.19
CA MET A 168 6.08 4.82 2.70
C MET A 168 7.00 6.04 2.87
N GLN A 169 6.53 7.25 2.55
CA GLN A 169 7.32 8.48 2.76
C GLN A 169 7.60 8.74 4.24
N ARG A 170 6.68 8.37 5.13
CA ARG A 170 6.89 8.46 6.58
C ARG A 170 8.00 7.54 7.03
N HIS A 171 8.03 6.30 6.50
CA HIS A 171 9.13 5.36 6.74
C HIS A 171 10.45 5.88 6.18
N ALA A 172 10.47 6.34 4.93
CA ALA A 172 11.66 6.92 4.31
C ALA A 172 12.26 8.03 5.17
N ARG A 173 11.42 8.96 5.66
CA ARG A 173 11.82 10.07 6.52
C ARG A 173 12.33 9.60 7.88
N LYS A 174 11.61 8.71 8.55
CA LYS A 174 11.95 8.26 9.91
C LYS A 174 13.22 7.41 9.94
N LEU A 175 13.41 6.56 8.95
CA LEU A 175 14.55 5.66 8.85
C LEU A 175 15.75 6.26 8.11
N LYS A 176 15.58 7.44 7.48
CA LYS A 176 16.56 8.01 6.54
C LYS A 176 16.98 6.96 5.51
N ALA A 177 15.99 6.32 4.87
CA ALA A 177 16.16 5.19 4.00
C ALA A 177 15.49 5.44 2.65
N ARG A 178 15.92 4.69 1.61
CA ARG A 178 15.14 4.51 0.39
C ARG A 178 14.12 3.39 0.62
N VAL A 179 12.89 3.61 0.25
CA VAL A 179 11.84 2.60 0.26
C VAL A 179 11.63 2.11 -1.15
N PHE A 180 11.69 0.80 -1.33
CA PHE A 180 11.39 0.13 -2.58
C PHE A 180 10.03 -0.56 -2.46
N ALA A 181 9.13 -0.30 -3.39
CA ALA A 181 7.81 -0.88 -3.40
C ALA A 181 7.43 -1.29 -4.84
N ARG A 182 6.72 -2.41 -4.97
CA ARG A 182 6.27 -2.95 -6.24
C ARG A 182 4.79 -2.63 -6.46
N TYR A 183 4.40 -2.29 -7.70
CA TYR A 183 3.01 -2.29 -8.14
C TYR A 183 2.49 -3.73 -8.22
N VAL A 184 1.24 -3.93 -7.85
CA VAL A 184 0.56 -5.22 -7.95
C VAL A 184 -0.16 -5.32 -9.27
#